data_48c3fcc163cd1f29bf249d8d9f93d276
#
_entry.id   48c3fcc163cd1f29bf249d8d9f93d276
#
_cell.length_a   1.000
_cell.length_b   1.000
_cell.length_c   1.000
_cell.angle_alpha   90.00
_cell.angle_beta   90.00
_cell.angle_gamma   90.00
#
_symmetry.space_group_name_H-M   'P 1'
#
loop_
_entity.id
_entity.type
_entity.pdbx_description
1 polymer ?
#
loop_
_entity_poly.entity_id
_entity_poly.type
_entity_poly.pdbx_seq_one_letter_code
_entity_poly.pdbx_strand_id
1 'polypeptide(L)'
;FNAVWTPERHFHAFGGPYPNPSVTGAAVAAVTQNLDVRAGSCVAPLHHPARIAEEWAVIDNLTNGRVGLAIASGWQPDDFVLRPENTPPENKPAMYDAIDQLRRLWAGEPVEFPRADGTPHAVVTQPRPVSDKLPIWVTTAGNPQTWKEAGEIGANVLTHLLGQSVEEVAEKIRIY
;
A
#
# COMPACT_ATOMS: atom_id res chain seq x y z
N PHE A 1 -3.14 2.85 -22.13
CA PHE A 1 -3.05 2.50 -20.69
C PHE A 1 -3.51 3.68 -19.86
N ASN A 2 -4.20 3.40 -18.73
CA ASN A 2 -4.69 4.43 -17.82
C ASN A 2 -3.82 4.56 -16.56
N ALA A 3 -3.16 3.46 -16.17
CA ALA A 3 -2.32 3.40 -14.98
C ALA A 3 -1.11 2.50 -15.18
N VAL A 4 -0.07 2.77 -14.41
CA VAL A 4 1.09 1.92 -14.21
C VAL A 4 1.11 1.49 -12.74
N TRP A 5 1.40 0.20 -12.50
CA TRP A 5 1.51 -0.37 -11.16
C TRP A 5 2.97 -0.73 -10.89
N THR A 6 3.59 -0.07 -9.91
CA THR A 6 4.99 -0.28 -9.53
C THR A 6 5.09 -1.33 -8.43
N PRO A 7 5.81 -2.44 -8.64
CA PRO A 7 5.88 -3.55 -7.68
C PRO A 7 6.86 -3.28 -6.54
N GLU A 8 6.78 -4.15 -5.53
CA GLU A 8 7.74 -4.26 -4.44
C GLU A 8 8.27 -5.69 -4.33
N ARG A 9 9.58 -5.83 -4.27
CA ARG A 9 10.27 -7.11 -4.10
C ARG A 9 11.63 -6.91 -3.44
N HIS A 10 11.96 -7.73 -2.44
CA HIS A 10 13.22 -7.64 -1.69
C HIS A 10 14.10 -8.86 -1.89
N PHE A 11 15.41 -8.67 -1.89
CA PHE A 11 16.50 -9.67 -1.75
C PHE A 11 16.55 -10.79 -2.78
N HIS A 12 15.60 -10.91 -3.69
CA HIS A 12 15.53 -11.99 -4.67
C HIS A 12 15.69 -11.48 -6.10
N ALA A 13 16.33 -12.29 -6.95
CA ALA A 13 16.43 -12.00 -8.38
C ALA A 13 15.06 -12.12 -9.09
N PHE A 14 14.16 -12.96 -8.57
CA PHE A 14 12.79 -13.07 -9.08
C PHE A 14 11.97 -11.81 -8.76
N GLY A 15 11.31 -11.26 -9.75
CA GLY A 15 10.47 -10.08 -9.60
C GLY A 15 11.18 -8.74 -9.85
N GLY A 16 12.48 -8.79 -10.22
CA GLY A 16 13.24 -7.62 -10.65
C GLY A 16 13.74 -6.72 -9.50
N PRO A 17 14.41 -5.61 -9.85
CA PRO A 17 15.07 -4.73 -8.89
C PRO A 17 14.12 -3.63 -8.34
N TYR A 18 13.02 -4.00 -7.74
CA TYR A 18 11.98 -3.06 -7.29
C TYR A 18 11.78 -3.10 -5.77
N PRO A 19 12.76 -2.63 -4.96
CA PRO A 19 12.67 -2.72 -3.50
C PRO A 19 11.70 -1.71 -2.88
N ASN A 20 11.30 -0.68 -3.62
CA ASN A 20 10.37 0.34 -3.14
C ASN A 20 9.51 0.87 -4.28
N PRO A 21 8.17 0.68 -4.22
CA PRO A 21 7.27 1.13 -5.27
C PRO A 21 7.20 2.66 -5.41
N SER A 22 7.48 3.43 -4.34
CA SER A 22 7.51 4.89 -4.41
C SER A 22 8.68 5.41 -5.25
N VAL A 23 9.85 4.79 -5.15
CA VAL A 23 11.05 5.17 -5.93
C VAL A 23 10.80 4.99 -7.42
N THR A 24 10.29 3.82 -7.83
CA THR A 24 9.93 3.56 -9.23
C THR A 24 8.72 4.39 -9.66
N GLY A 25 7.76 4.61 -8.75
CA GLY A 25 6.62 5.49 -8.97
C GLY A 25 7.03 6.93 -9.26
N ALA A 26 7.97 7.49 -8.50
CA ALA A 26 8.50 8.83 -8.74
C ALA A 26 9.21 8.93 -10.10
N ALA A 27 9.97 7.90 -10.51
CA ALA A 27 10.60 7.86 -11.82
C ALA A 27 9.56 7.86 -12.97
N VAL A 28 8.48 7.09 -12.83
CA VAL A 28 7.37 7.09 -13.80
C VAL A 28 6.65 8.46 -13.81
N ALA A 29 6.39 9.04 -12.64
CA ALA A 29 5.77 10.35 -12.50
C ALA A 29 6.54 11.45 -13.24
N ALA A 30 7.88 11.40 -13.18
CA ALA A 30 8.75 12.39 -13.79
C ALA A 30 8.71 12.37 -15.34
N VAL A 31 8.34 11.27 -15.97
CA VAL A 31 8.36 11.09 -17.43
C VAL A 31 6.96 10.90 -18.05
N THR A 32 5.90 10.96 -17.25
CA THR A 32 4.51 10.79 -17.72
C THR A 32 3.62 11.96 -17.29
N GLN A 33 2.60 12.25 -18.10
CA GLN A 33 1.68 13.37 -17.83
C GLN A 33 0.24 12.91 -17.57
N ASN A 34 -0.18 11.75 -18.07
CA ASN A 34 -1.58 11.33 -18.08
C ASN A 34 -1.82 9.96 -17.42
N LEU A 35 -0.76 9.21 -17.08
CA LEU A 35 -0.89 7.92 -16.43
C LEU A 35 -1.05 8.09 -14.91
N ASP A 36 -1.97 7.34 -14.32
CA ASP A 36 -1.96 7.15 -12.88
C ASP A 36 -0.75 6.32 -12.48
N VAL A 37 -0.14 6.70 -11.38
CA VAL A 37 1.01 6.01 -10.78
C VAL A 37 0.54 5.31 -9.52
N ARG A 38 0.58 3.99 -9.51
CA ARG A 38 0.03 3.18 -8.43
C ARG A 38 1.05 2.19 -7.90
N ALA A 39 1.09 2.01 -6.57
CA ALA A 39 1.79 0.86 -6.01
C ALA A 39 1.04 -0.43 -6.35
N GLY A 40 1.73 -1.42 -6.85
CA GLY A 40 1.12 -2.69 -7.17
C GLY A 40 2.00 -3.89 -6.84
N SER A 41 2.32 -4.07 -5.56
CA SER A 41 1.76 -3.49 -4.32
C SER A 41 2.82 -2.80 -3.48
N CYS A 42 2.38 -2.03 -2.48
CA CYS A 42 3.20 -1.66 -1.33
C CYS A 42 2.95 -2.69 -0.20
N VAL A 43 3.99 -3.33 0.29
CA VAL A 43 3.91 -4.28 1.42
C VAL A 43 3.98 -3.47 2.72
N ALA A 44 2.86 -2.86 3.13
CA ALA A 44 2.82 -1.90 4.23
C ALA A 44 3.44 -2.40 5.54
N PRO A 45 3.32 -3.69 5.95
CA PRO A 45 3.96 -4.19 7.15
C PRO A 45 5.49 -4.10 7.17
N LEU A 46 6.15 -3.92 6.03
CA LEU A 46 7.60 -3.76 5.92
C LEU A 46 8.06 -2.31 6.10
N HIS A 47 7.11 -1.35 6.12
CA HIS A 47 7.39 0.08 6.12
C HIS A 47 6.79 0.78 7.35
N HIS A 48 7.26 1.99 7.61
CA HIS A 48 6.61 2.88 8.57
C HIS A 48 5.50 3.68 7.85
N PRO A 49 4.25 3.71 8.33
CA PRO A 49 3.13 4.36 7.64
C PRO A 49 3.36 5.84 7.32
N ALA A 50 4.01 6.58 8.22
CA ALA A 50 4.36 7.97 7.95
C ALA A 50 5.30 8.13 6.75
N ARG A 51 6.26 7.19 6.55
CA ARG A 51 7.14 7.20 5.37
C ARG A 51 6.36 6.93 4.08
N ILE A 52 5.45 5.97 4.09
CA ILE A 52 4.58 5.72 2.93
C ILE A 52 3.77 6.98 2.60
N ALA A 53 3.17 7.62 3.60
CA ALA A 53 2.37 8.82 3.41
C ALA A 53 3.19 9.97 2.82
N GLU A 54 4.40 10.24 3.34
CA GLU A 54 5.30 11.28 2.84
C GLU A 54 5.75 11.02 1.41
N GLU A 55 6.25 9.83 1.11
CA GLU A 55 6.75 9.46 -0.21
C GLU A 55 5.67 9.57 -1.28
N TRP A 56 4.48 9.06 -0.99
CA TRP A 56 3.37 9.11 -1.95
C TRP A 56 2.73 10.49 -2.04
N ALA A 57 2.77 11.31 -0.99
CA ALA A 57 2.38 12.71 -1.08
C ALA A 57 3.31 13.52 -1.99
N VAL A 58 4.61 13.21 -2.01
CA VAL A 58 5.54 13.79 -2.99
C VAL A 58 5.13 13.41 -4.41
N ILE A 59 4.83 12.14 -4.66
CA ILE A 59 4.41 11.66 -6.00
C ILE A 59 3.06 12.27 -6.39
N ASP A 60 2.15 12.43 -5.44
CA ASP A 60 0.84 13.06 -5.67
C ASP A 60 1.00 14.52 -6.11
N ASN A 61 1.89 15.27 -5.46
CA ASN A 61 2.24 16.63 -5.89
C ASN A 61 2.90 16.66 -7.28
N LEU A 62 3.86 15.76 -7.53
CA LEU A 62 4.53 15.67 -8.84
C LEU A 62 3.55 15.33 -9.98
N THR A 63 2.55 14.55 -9.70
CA THR A 63 1.58 14.07 -10.70
C THR A 63 0.30 14.90 -10.74
N ASN A 64 0.13 15.88 -9.84
CA ASN A 64 -1.10 16.62 -9.66
C ASN A 64 -2.31 15.70 -9.42
N GLY A 65 -2.19 14.79 -8.45
CA GLY A 65 -3.29 13.96 -7.97
C GLY A 65 -3.52 12.63 -8.70
N ARG A 66 -2.48 12.03 -9.33
CA ARG A 66 -2.62 10.80 -10.11
C ARG A 66 -1.99 9.57 -9.40
N VAL A 67 -2.18 9.44 -8.09
CA VAL A 67 -1.62 8.33 -7.31
C VAL A 67 -2.67 7.38 -6.76
N GLY A 68 -2.23 6.18 -6.38
CA GLY A 68 -3.01 5.21 -5.65
C GLY A 68 -2.14 4.08 -5.09
N LEU A 69 -2.63 3.41 -4.06
CA LEU A 69 -1.88 2.36 -3.36
C LEU A 69 -2.65 1.06 -3.31
N ALA A 70 -2.12 0.00 -3.95
CA ALA A 70 -2.49 -1.34 -3.55
C ALA A 70 -1.59 -1.78 -2.40
N ILE A 71 -2.21 -2.14 -1.29
CA ILE A 71 -1.54 -2.53 -0.05
C ILE A 71 -1.60 -4.03 0.11
N ALA A 72 -0.44 -4.65 0.35
CA ALA A 72 -0.30 -6.08 0.60
C ALA A 72 0.18 -6.35 2.02
N SER A 73 -0.18 -7.51 2.58
CA SER A 73 0.32 -7.95 3.88
C SER A 73 1.72 -8.58 3.82
N GLY A 74 2.22 -8.89 2.63
CA GLY A 74 3.47 -9.64 2.47
C GLY A 74 3.26 -11.16 2.56
N TRP A 75 4.09 -11.91 1.84
CA TRP A 75 4.02 -13.36 1.78
C TRP A 75 5.40 -14.02 1.87
N GLN A 76 6.47 -13.27 1.57
CA GLN A 76 7.83 -13.79 1.56
C GLN A 76 8.46 -13.64 2.95
N PRO A 77 8.80 -14.73 3.64
CA PRO A 77 9.29 -14.68 5.02
C PRO A 77 10.56 -13.85 5.20
N ASP A 78 11.49 -13.92 4.24
CA ASP A 78 12.77 -13.23 4.33
C ASP A 78 12.65 -11.70 4.27
N ASP A 79 11.57 -11.17 3.68
CA ASP A 79 11.33 -9.73 3.60
C ASP A 79 11.11 -9.12 5.00
N PHE A 80 10.60 -9.91 5.97
CA PHE A 80 10.32 -9.44 7.33
C PHE A 80 11.55 -9.17 8.19
N VAL A 81 12.77 -9.40 7.67
CA VAL A 81 13.98 -8.86 8.33
C VAL A 81 13.97 -7.33 8.41
N LEU A 82 13.17 -6.66 7.56
CA LEU A 82 12.98 -5.21 7.57
C LEU A 82 12.13 -4.75 8.78
N ARG A 83 11.16 -5.55 9.20
CA ARG A 83 10.24 -5.30 10.30
C ARG A 83 9.85 -6.63 10.98
N PRO A 84 10.75 -7.22 11.79
CA PRO A 84 10.53 -8.55 12.38
C PRO A 84 9.29 -8.67 13.25
N GLU A 85 8.85 -7.56 13.88
CA GLU A 85 7.63 -7.50 14.69
C GLU A 85 6.35 -7.74 13.89
N ASN A 86 6.40 -7.56 12.57
CA ASN A 86 5.26 -7.75 11.66
C ASN A 86 5.32 -9.10 10.92
N THR A 87 6.19 -10.02 11.36
CA THR A 87 6.24 -11.39 10.78
C THR A 87 4.88 -12.09 10.93
N PRO A 88 4.41 -12.86 9.93
CA PRO A 88 3.16 -13.62 10.06
C PRO A 88 3.06 -14.42 11.37
N PRO A 89 1.90 -14.39 12.09
CA PRO A 89 0.60 -13.90 11.62
C PRO A 89 0.34 -12.39 11.79
N GLU A 90 1.27 -11.63 12.35
CA GLU A 90 1.09 -10.21 12.68
C GLU A 90 1.05 -9.29 11.45
N ASN A 91 1.50 -9.77 10.29
CA ASN A 91 1.54 -9.01 9.04
C ASN A 91 0.16 -8.51 8.58
N LYS A 92 -0.90 -9.31 8.76
CA LYS A 92 -2.24 -8.94 8.31
C LYS A 92 -2.88 -7.86 9.20
N PRO A 93 -2.89 -7.97 10.53
CA PRO A 93 -3.25 -6.87 11.42
C PRO A 93 -2.46 -5.60 11.13
N ALA A 94 -1.13 -5.68 11.03
CA ALA A 94 -0.27 -4.54 10.73
C ALA A 94 -0.60 -3.86 9.39
N MET A 95 -1.04 -4.62 8.38
CA MET A 95 -1.51 -4.07 7.11
C MET A 95 -2.76 -3.20 7.29
N TYR A 96 -3.75 -3.67 8.04
CA TYR A 96 -4.99 -2.92 8.26
C TYR A 96 -4.77 -1.69 9.13
N ASP A 97 -3.95 -1.79 10.16
CA ASP A 97 -3.53 -0.65 10.98
C ASP A 97 -2.82 0.42 10.13
N ALA A 98 -1.93 -0.01 9.22
CA ALA A 98 -1.27 0.89 8.30
C ALA A 98 -2.25 1.57 7.34
N ILE A 99 -3.28 0.88 6.84
CA ILE A 99 -4.32 1.48 5.98
C ILE A 99 -5.08 2.58 6.72
N ASP A 100 -5.49 2.34 7.98
CA ASP A 100 -6.16 3.36 8.79
C ASP A 100 -5.25 4.58 9.01
N GLN A 101 -4.02 4.34 9.44
CA GLN A 101 -3.05 5.41 9.68
C GLN A 101 -2.74 6.20 8.40
N LEU A 102 -2.60 5.55 7.25
CA LEU A 102 -2.39 6.21 5.95
C LEU A 102 -3.55 7.13 5.57
N ARG A 103 -4.79 6.69 5.75
CA ARG A 103 -5.96 7.51 5.48
C ARG A 103 -6.01 8.77 6.36
N ARG A 104 -5.73 8.61 7.65
CA ARG A 104 -5.68 9.72 8.61
C ARG A 104 -4.54 10.69 8.31
N LEU A 105 -3.33 10.18 8.07
CA LEU A 105 -2.17 11.01 7.69
C LEU A 105 -2.43 11.77 6.39
N TRP A 106 -3.03 11.11 5.40
CA TRP A 106 -3.39 11.74 4.12
C TRP A 106 -4.40 12.87 4.29
N ALA A 107 -5.40 12.67 5.15
CA ALA A 107 -6.38 13.69 5.52
C ALA A 107 -5.79 14.86 6.34
N GLY A 108 -4.56 14.73 6.84
CA GLY A 108 -3.91 15.73 7.70
C GLY A 108 -4.25 15.60 9.16
N GLU A 109 -4.82 14.48 9.55
CA GLU A 109 -5.08 14.19 10.94
C GLU A 109 -3.76 13.80 11.66
N PRO A 110 -3.58 14.21 12.92
CA PRO A 110 -2.44 13.75 13.70
C PRO A 110 -2.58 12.25 14.02
N VAL A 111 -1.49 11.51 13.78
CA VAL A 111 -1.37 10.10 14.17
C VAL A 111 -0.24 9.96 15.17
N GLU A 112 -0.50 9.29 16.28
CA GLU A 112 0.48 9.08 17.34
C GLU A 112 1.40 7.90 17.03
N PHE A 113 2.70 8.13 17.16
CA PHE A 113 3.74 7.09 17.09
C PHE A 113 4.61 7.16 18.34
N PRO A 114 5.13 6.04 18.84
CA PRO A 114 5.99 6.02 20.00
C PRO A 114 7.36 6.64 19.67
N ARG A 115 7.87 7.50 20.59
CA ARG A 115 9.28 7.87 20.62
C ARG A 115 10.14 6.74 21.19
N ALA A 116 11.44 6.94 21.17
CA ALA A 116 12.41 5.97 21.70
C ALA A 116 12.20 5.64 23.19
N ASP A 117 11.66 6.58 23.96
CA ASP A 117 11.31 6.42 25.39
C ASP A 117 9.90 5.83 25.60
N GLY A 118 9.19 5.50 24.51
CA GLY A 118 7.82 4.98 24.53
C GLY A 118 6.73 6.04 24.66
N THR A 119 7.06 7.32 24.82
CA THR A 119 6.04 8.38 24.89
C THR A 119 5.39 8.61 23.53
N PRO A 120 4.06 8.88 23.46
CA PRO A 120 3.40 9.15 22.19
C PRO A 120 3.84 10.49 21.59
N HIS A 121 3.95 10.53 20.28
CA HIS A 121 4.22 11.73 19.51
C HIS A 121 3.26 11.84 18.34
N ALA A 122 2.44 12.88 18.33
CA ALA A 122 1.52 13.17 17.25
C ALA A 122 2.27 13.70 16.02
N VAL A 123 2.09 13.04 14.89
CA VAL A 123 2.73 13.36 13.60
C VAL A 123 1.68 13.80 12.61
N VAL A 124 1.94 14.90 11.90
CA VAL A 124 1.25 15.32 10.69
C VAL A 124 2.29 15.34 9.58
N THR A 125 2.11 14.53 8.55
CA THR A 125 3.10 14.36 7.47
C THR A 125 3.16 15.55 6.51
N GLN A 126 4.34 15.80 5.94
CA GLN A 126 4.62 16.79 4.91
C GLN A 126 5.46 16.14 3.77
N PRO A 127 5.26 16.59 2.49
CA PRO A 127 4.31 17.60 2.06
C PRO A 127 2.86 17.14 2.23
N ARG A 128 1.92 18.09 2.20
CA ARG A 128 0.50 17.70 2.09
C ARG A 128 0.22 17.23 0.66
N PRO A 129 -0.58 16.17 0.46
CA PRO A 129 -1.02 15.77 -0.87
C PRO A 129 -1.93 16.83 -1.49
N VAL A 130 -2.01 16.86 -2.82
CA VAL A 130 -2.99 17.68 -3.55
C VAL A 130 -4.35 16.99 -3.64
N SER A 131 -4.36 15.67 -3.57
CA SER A 131 -5.59 14.85 -3.58
C SER A 131 -6.24 14.83 -2.19
N ASP A 132 -7.55 15.05 -2.14
CA ASP A 132 -8.32 14.97 -0.89
C ASP A 132 -8.35 13.56 -0.28
N LYS A 133 -8.32 12.54 -1.13
CA LYS A 133 -8.40 11.13 -0.74
C LYS A 133 -7.32 10.30 -1.42
N LEU A 134 -6.75 9.36 -0.69
CA LEU A 134 -5.85 8.35 -1.23
C LEU A 134 -6.67 7.14 -1.71
N PRO A 135 -6.70 6.85 -3.03
CA PRO A 135 -7.29 5.61 -3.53
C PRO A 135 -6.51 4.41 -3.02
N ILE A 136 -7.18 3.48 -2.33
CA ILE A 136 -6.57 2.27 -1.76
C ILE A 136 -7.22 1.02 -2.34
N TRP A 137 -6.39 0.04 -2.65
CA TRP A 137 -6.73 -1.34 -2.98
C TRP A 137 -6.12 -2.26 -1.91
N VAL A 138 -6.84 -3.27 -1.49
CA VAL A 138 -6.26 -4.39 -0.75
C VAL A 138 -5.82 -5.45 -1.76
N THR A 139 -4.55 -5.81 -1.72
CA THR A 139 -4.01 -6.87 -2.58
C THR A 139 -4.32 -8.22 -1.96
N THR A 140 -5.04 -9.05 -2.69
CA THR A 140 -5.40 -10.40 -2.24
C THR A 140 -5.55 -11.36 -3.41
N ALA A 141 -5.36 -12.64 -3.16
CA ALA A 141 -5.60 -13.71 -4.13
C ALA A 141 -6.82 -14.55 -3.71
N GLY A 142 -6.57 -15.70 -3.11
CA GLY A 142 -7.58 -16.71 -2.87
C GLY A 142 -8.41 -16.57 -1.60
N ASN A 143 -8.02 -15.77 -0.62
CA ASN A 143 -8.68 -15.73 0.69
C ASN A 143 -9.99 -14.90 0.68
N PRO A 144 -11.19 -15.53 0.75
CA PRO A 144 -12.47 -14.80 0.70
C PRO A 144 -12.64 -13.81 1.85
N GLN A 145 -12.06 -14.10 3.03
CA GLN A 145 -12.16 -13.20 4.18
C GLN A 145 -11.49 -11.85 3.91
N THR A 146 -10.39 -11.83 3.16
CA THR A 146 -9.72 -10.57 2.80
C THR A 146 -10.55 -9.74 1.81
N TRP A 147 -11.34 -10.37 0.94
CA TRP A 147 -12.28 -9.67 0.07
C TRP A 147 -13.39 -8.99 0.87
N LYS A 148 -13.97 -9.72 1.82
CA LYS A 148 -14.98 -9.17 2.74
C LYS A 148 -14.43 -7.98 3.54
N GLU A 149 -13.26 -8.14 4.15
CA GLU A 149 -12.60 -7.08 4.92
C GLU A 149 -12.30 -5.84 4.07
N ALA A 150 -11.87 -6.03 2.80
CA ALA A 150 -11.66 -4.92 1.86
C ALA A 150 -12.95 -4.13 1.62
N GLY A 151 -14.09 -4.82 1.44
CA GLY A 151 -15.41 -4.18 1.31
C GLY A 151 -15.82 -3.44 2.59
N GLU A 152 -15.64 -4.07 3.76
CA GLU A 152 -15.97 -3.48 5.06
C GLU A 152 -15.23 -2.16 5.33
N ILE A 153 -13.97 -2.06 4.91
CA ILE A 153 -13.17 -0.83 5.07
C ILE A 153 -13.32 0.15 3.88
N GLY A 154 -14.16 -0.18 2.88
CA GLY A 154 -14.35 0.65 1.69
C GLY A 154 -13.09 0.81 0.85
N ALA A 155 -12.26 -0.23 0.76
CA ALA A 155 -11.11 -0.27 -0.13
C ALA A 155 -11.44 -1.07 -1.39
N ASN A 156 -10.81 -0.72 -2.52
CA ASN A 156 -10.87 -1.54 -3.73
C ASN A 156 -10.08 -2.84 -3.54
N VAL A 157 -10.16 -3.77 -4.50
CA VAL A 157 -9.38 -5.00 -4.50
C VAL A 157 -8.46 -5.05 -5.71
N LEU A 158 -7.19 -5.41 -5.49
CA LEU A 158 -6.26 -5.81 -6.53
C LEU A 158 -6.02 -7.31 -6.42
N THR A 159 -6.34 -8.06 -7.48
CA THR A 159 -6.15 -9.51 -7.54
C THR A 159 -5.55 -9.94 -8.86
N HIS A 160 -5.18 -11.20 -8.96
CA HIS A 160 -4.65 -11.84 -10.15
C HIS A 160 -5.35 -13.18 -10.40
N LEU A 161 -5.18 -13.73 -11.60
CA LEU A 161 -5.75 -15.04 -11.98
C LEU A 161 -4.75 -16.20 -11.84
N LEU A 162 -3.57 -15.94 -11.25
CA LEU A 162 -2.63 -17.01 -10.97
C LEU A 162 -3.14 -17.90 -9.84
N GLY A 163 -3.46 -19.17 -10.18
CA GLY A 163 -3.95 -20.14 -9.20
C GLY A 163 -5.42 -19.98 -8.80
N GLN A 164 -6.21 -19.21 -9.57
CA GLN A 164 -7.66 -19.11 -9.40
C GLN A 164 -8.36 -18.86 -10.74
N SER A 165 -9.58 -19.39 -10.87
CA SER A 165 -10.40 -19.20 -12.06
C SER A 165 -11.19 -17.89 -12.03
N VAL A 166 -11.76 -17.50 -13.18
CA VAL A 166 -12.65 -16.34 -13.29
C VAL A 166 -13.92 -16.54 -12.45
N GLU A 167 -14.43 -17.77 -12.41
CA GLU A 167 -15.62 -18.16 -11.64
C GLU A 167 -15.36 -18.00 -10.14
N GLU A 168 -14.22 -18.47 -9.64
CA GLU A 168 -13.80 -18.30 -8.25
C GLU A 168 -13.63 -16.82 -7.87
N VAL A 169 -13.11 -16.00 -8.78
CA VAL A 169 -13.01 -14.54 -8.55
C VAL A 169 -14.41 -13.91 -8.56
N ALA A 170 -15.33 -14.35 -9.45
CA ALA A 170 -16.70 -13.85 -9.48
C ALA A 170 -17.47 -14.14 -8.19
N GLU A 171 -17.23 -15.29 -7.55
CA GLU A 171 -17.79 -15.62 -6.23
C GLU A 171 -17.25 -14.68 -5.13
N LYS A 172 -15.95 -14.39 -5.15
CA LYS A 172 -15.33 -13.48 -4.20
C LYS A 172 -15.81 -12.05 -4.35
N ILE A 173 -16.08 -11.60 -5.59
CA ILE A 173 -16.70 -10.29 -5.85
C ILE A 173 -18.08 -10.16 -5.19
N ARG A 174 -18.84 -11.25 -5.07
CA ARG A 174 -20.14 -11.22 -4.37
C ARG A 174 -20.02 -11.11 -2.85
N ILE A 175 -18.88 -11.50 -2.32
CA ILE A 175 -18.58 -11.41 -0.87
C ILE A 175 -18.07 -10.01 -0.53
N TYR A 176 -17.35 -9.39 -1.46
CA TYR A 176 -16.85 -8.01 -1.39
C TYR A 176 -17.97 -6.97 -1.40
#